data_d7b43ab4b5edd91527b375ca1d57ce0d
#
_entry.id   d7b43ab4b5edd91527b375ca1d57ce0d
#
_cell.length_a   1.000
_cell.length_b   1.000
_cell.length_c   1.000
_cell.angle_alpha   90.00
_cell.angle_beta   90.00
_cell.angle_gamma   90.00
#
_symmetry.space_group_name_H-M   'P 1'
#
loop_
_entity.id
_entity.type
_entity.pdbx_description
1 polymer ?
#
loop_
_entity_poly.entity_id
_entity_poly.type
_entity_poly.pdbx_seq_one_letter_code
_entity_poly.pdbx_strand_id
1 'polypeptide(L)'
;MVEPTPLAINIQNVSLWYGDFQALFEVDLQVKRGSITALIGPSGCGKTTLLRAVNRINERLGDYVRTTGEIHVLDQDILGDEVELAQLRRHVGMVFQRPNPLPLSVRDNVLFAHRIHRANEKFNKQEEDEIVESALRRVLLWDEVKDRLGREATGLSLEEQQKLCIARLLPVKPTVILMDEPTSALDPKATEALEELIWELHGDYTILIVTHNMAQAKRASEETAFMLMGRMVEHGVTEQIFLAPQEQETADYIEGRYG
;
A
#
# COMPACT_ATOMS: atom_id res chain seq x y z
N MET A 1 25.46 -20.41 -0.23
CA MET A 1 24.04 -20.38 -0.61
C MET A 1 23.48 -19.12 0.03
N VAL A 2 22.94 -18.21 -0.77
CA VAL A 2 22.24 -17.02 -0.25
C VAL A 2 20.93 -17.53 0.33
N GLU A 3 20.67 -17.28 1.61
CA GLU A 3 19.34 -17.60 2.20
C GLU A 3 18.27 -16.86 1.41
N PRO A 4 17.13 -17.51 1.08
CA PRO A 4 16.06 -16.83 0.38
C PRO A 4 15.54 -15.66 1.22
N THR A 5 15.38 -14.51 0.61
CA THR A 5 14.81 -13.32 1.28
C THR A 5 13.43 -13.70 1.83
N PRO A 6 13.17 -13.46 3.13
CA PRO A 6 11.90 -13.83 3.72
C PRO A 6 10.75 -13.04 3.07
N LEU A 7 9.59 -13.68 2.94
CA LEU A 7 8.40 -13.06 2.38
C LEU A 7 7.70 -12.20 3.44
N ALA A 8 7.18 -11.05 3.03
CA ALA A 8 6.27 -10.24 3.83
C ALA A 8 4.82 -10.57 3.53
N ILE A 9 4.52 -10.90 2.25
CA ILE A 9 3.20 -11.32 1.80
C ILE A 9 3.39 -12.57 0.94
N ASN A 10 2.60 -13.60 1.20
CA ASN A 10 2.53 -14.81 0.38
C ASN A 10 1.05 -15.16 0.14
N ILE A 11 0.61 -15.01 -1.09
CA ILE A 11 -0.74 -15.26 -1.56
C ILE A 11 -0.70 -16.55 -2.37
N GLN A 12 -1.55 -17.53 -2.02
CA GLN A 12 -1.57 -18.82 -2.68
C GLN A 12 -3.01 -19.21 -3.06
N ASN A 13 -3.21 -19.41 -4.36
CA ASN A 13 -4.47 -19.87 -4.94
C ASN A 13 -5.70 -19.06 -4.47
N VAL A 14 -5.56 -17.74 -4.36
CA VAL A 14 -6.61 -16.89 -3.81
C VAL A 14 -7.68 -16.59 -4.84
N SER A 15 -8.93 -16.91 -4.50
CA SER A 15 -10.11 -16.49 -5.22
C SER A 15 -11.00 -15.63 -4.32
N LEU A 16 -11.62 -14.58 -4.88
CA LEU A 16 -12.45 -13.65 -4.12
C LEU A 16 -13.72 -13.29 -4.89
N TRP A 17 -14.83 -13.26 -4.17
CA TRP A 17 -16.17 -12.93 -4.70
C TRP A 17 -16.80 -11.77 -3.93
N TYR A 18 -17.56 -10.97 -4.66
CA TYR A 18 -18.54 -10.01 -4.16
C TYR A 18 -19.94 -10.51 -4.53
N GLY A 19 -20.61 -11.22 -3.62
CA GLY A 19 -21.82 -11.97 -3.93
C GLY A 19 -21.54 -13.05 -4.98
N ASP A 20 -22.25 -13.01 -6.10
CA ASP A 20 -22.07 -13.95 -7.21
C ASP A 20 -20.94 -13.55 -8.17
N PHE A 21 -20.42 -12.31 -8.07
CA PHE A 21 -19.35 -11.83 -8.95
C PHE A 21 -18.00 -12.27 -8.43
N GLN A 22 -17.30 -13.11 -9.19
CA GLN A 22 -15.90 -13.48 -8.91
C GLN A 22 -14.95 -12.42 -9.46
N ALA A 23 -14.21 -11.79 -8.56
CA ALA A 23 -13.26 -10.72 -8.88
C ALA A 23 -11.81 -11.19 -8.99
N LEU A 24 -11.45 -12.29 -8.28
CA LEU A 24 -10.11 -12.89 -8.34
C LEU A 24 -10.23 -14.39 -8.59
N PHE A 25 -9.34 -14.92 -9.42
CA PHE A 25 -9.33 -16.32 -9.86
C PHE A 25 -7.96 -16.95 -9.60
N GLU A 26 -7.84 -17.73 -8.54
CA GLU A 26 -6.66 -18.55 -8.22
C GLU A 26 -5.34 -17.75 -8.33
N VAL A 27 -5.30 -16.60 -7.65
CA VAL A 27 -4.17 -15.67 -7.70
C VAL A 27 -3.07 -16.13 -6.78
N ASP A 28 -1.83 -16.16 -7.31
CA ASP A 28 -0.59 -16.35 -6.57
C ASP A 28 0.24 -15.07 -6.63
N LEU A 29 0.81 -14.63 -5.49
CA LEU A 29 1.73 -13.49 -5.42
C LEU A 29 2.65 -13.62 -4.21
N GLN A 30 3.94 -13.39 -4.41
CA GLN A 30 4.93 -13.32 -3.35
C GLN A 30 5.57 -11.94 -3.31
N VAL A 31 5.60 -11.31 -2.12
CA VAL A 31 6.24 -10.01 -1.90
C VAL A 31 7.34 -10.17 -0.87
N LYS A 32 8.57 -9.86 -1.24
CA LYS A 32 9.76 -9.96 -0.38
C LYS A 32 9.75 -8.87 0.68
N ARG A 33 10.28 -9.17 1.86
CA ARG A 33 10.44 -8.17 2.93
C ARG A 33 11.38 -7.04 2.48
N GLY A 34 10.98 -5.80 2.80
CA GLY A 34 11.75 -4.60 2.50
C GLY A 34 11.77 -4.20 1.02
N SER A 35 11.10 -4.94 0.13
CA SER A 35 11.03 -4.61 -1.30
C SER A 35 9.82 -3.76 -1.66
N ILE A 36 9.88 -3.15 -2.85
CA ILE A 36 8.74 -2.51 -3.51
C ILE A 36 8.29 -3.40 -4.66
N THR A 37 7.04 -3.88 -4.59
CA THR A 37 6.40 -4.63 -5.68
C THR A 37 5.27 -3.79 -6.27
N ALA A 38 5.30 -3.59 -7.60
CA ALA A 38 4.22 -2.92 -8.32
C ALA A 38 3.21 -3.95 -8.86
N LEU A 39 1.93 -3.66 -8.69
CA LEU A 39 0.82 -4.41 -9.26
C LEU A 39 0.19 -3.59 -10.39
N ILE A 40 0.39 -4.04 -11.63
CA ILE A 40 -0.07 -3.35 -12.84
C ILE A 40 -1.15 -4.15 -13.56
N GLY A 41 -1.87 -3.49 -14.48
CA GLY A 41 -2.91 -4.09 -15.30
C GLY A 41 -4.03 -3.10 -15.63
N PRO A 42 -4.94 -3.44 -16.55
CA PRO A 42 -6.04 -2.57 -16.96
C PRO A 42 -7.00 -2.25 -15.82
N SER A 43 -7.76 -1.17 -15.97
CA SER A 43 -8.78 -0.79 -14.97
C SER A 43 -9.81 -1.90 -14.81
N GLY A 44 -10.20 -2.17 -13.55
CA GLY A 44 -11.18 -3.22 -13.24
C GLY A 44 -10.65 -4.66 -13.26
N CYS A 45 -9.36 -4.91 -13.51
CA CYS A 45 -8.82 -6.28 -13.55
C CYS A 45 -8.60 -6.94 -12.17
N GLY A 46 -8.95 -6.30 -11.04
CA GLY A 46 -8.87 -6.90 -9.71
C GLY A 46 -7.72 -6.43 -8.80
N LYS A 47 -6.82 -5.53 -9.25
CA LYS A 47 -5.65 -5.05 -8.47
C LYS A 47 -6.00 -4.52 -7.09
N THR A 48 -6.93 -3.57 -7.02
CA THR A 48 -7.41 -2.99 -5.76
C THR A 48 -8.08 -4.04 -4.87
N THR A 49 -8.79 -5.01 -5.47
CA THR A 49 -9.39 -6.12 -4.74
C THR A 49 -8.33 -6.99 -4.09
N LEU A 50 -7.28 -7.36 -4.82
CA LEU A 50 -6.15 -8.14 -4.30
C LEU A 50 -5.39 -7.36 -3.22
N LEU A 51 -5.07 -6.09 -3.47
CA LEU A 51 -4.41 -5.22 -2.49
C LEU A 51 -5.17 -5.17 -1.17
N ARG A 52 -6.50 -4.97 -1.24
CA ARG A 52 -7.38 -4.87 -0.07
C ARG A 52 -7.62 -6.20 0.63
N ALA A 53 -7.41 -7.33 -0.03
CA ALA A 53 -7.49 -8.64 0.60
C ALA A 53 -6.35 -8.84 1.63
N VAL A 54 -5.16 -8.26 1.39
CA VAL A 54 -3.98 -8.38 2.27
C VAL A 54 -4.21 -7.80 3.67
N ASN A 55 -5.09 -6.80 3.83
CA ASN A 55 -5.47 -6.26 5.15
C ASN A 55 -6.95 -6.48 5.50
N ARG A 56 -7.63 -7.33 4.74
CA ARG A 56 -9.04 -7.72 4.91
C ARG A 56 -10.02 -6.52 4.94
N ILE A 57 -9.68 -5.40 4.27
CA ILE A 57 -10.57 -4.24 4.24
C ILE A 57 -11.78 -4.46 3.33
N ASN A 58 -11.71 -5.41 2.38
CA ASN A 58 -12.84 -5.81 1.54
C ASN A 58 -14.05 -6.27 2.38
N GLU A 59 -13.81 -6.93 3.51
CA GLU A 59 -14.86 -7.43 4.39
C GLU A 59 -15.73 -6.32 5.01
N ARG A 60 -15.24 -5.07 5.02
CA ARG A 60 -16.06 -3.92 5.44
C ARG A 60 -17.21 -3.58 4.48
N LEU A 61 -17.20 -4.17 3.30
CA LEU A 61 -18.30 -4.02 2.34
C LEU A 61 -19.52 -4.88 2.72
N GLY A 62 -19.36 -5.88 3.58
CA GLY A 62 -20.42 -6.73 4.13
C GLY A 62 -20.16 -8.22 3.95
N ASP A 63 -21.07 -9.04 4.48
CA ASP A 63 -20.95 -10.50 4.53
C ASP A 63 -21.02 -11.19 3.16
N TYR A 64 -21.29 -10.43 2.10
CA TYR A 64 -21.28 -10.95 0.73
C TYR A 64 -19.88 -11.09 0.14
N VAL A 65 -18.81 -10.67 0.85
CA VAL A 65 -17.43 -10.88 0.44
C VAL A 65 -16.97 -12.26 0.91
N ARG A 66 -16.53 -13.08 -0.06
CA ARG A 66 -16.00 -14.42 0.23
C ARG A 66 -14.61 -14.54 -0.38
N THR A 67 -13.66 -15.02 0.40
CA THR A 67 -12.28 -15.30 -0.03
C THR A 67 -11.95 -16.76 0.25
N THR A 68 -11.26 -17.43 -0.67
CA THR A 68 -10.70 -18.77 -0.53
C THR A 68 -9.23 -18.77 -0.92
N GLY A 69 -8.51 -19.86 -0.62
CA GLY A 69 -7.06 -19.93 -0.75
C GLY A 69 -6.37 -19.52 0.54
N GLU A 70 -5.11 -19.11 0.47
CA GLU A 70 -4.30 -18.73 1.63
C GLU A 70 -3.65 -17.38 1.42
N ILE A 71 -3.69 -16.53 2.43
CA ILE A 71 -2.94 -15.26 2.46
C ILE A 71 -2.14 -15.23 3.76
N HIS A 72 -0.82 -15.32 3.63
CA HIS A 72 0.08 -15.16 4.76
C HIS A 72 0.72 -13.76 4.73
N VAL A 73 0.65 -13.08 5.86
CA VAL A 73 1.33 -11.81 6.09
C VAL A 73 2.26 -11.98 7.30
N LEU A 74 3.56 -11.75 7.10
CA LEU A 74 4.58 -11.95 8.14
C LEU A 74 4.49 -13.35 8.78
N ASP A 75 4.32 -14.36 7.93
CA ASP A 75 4.19 -15.78 8.28
C ASP A 75 2.88 -16.15 9.03
N GLN A 76 1.95 -15.22 9.20
CA GLN A 76 0.62 -15.48 9.77
C GLN A 76 -0.43 -15.63 8.66
N ASP A 77 -1.19 -16.73 8.66
CA ASP A 77 -2.42 -16.82 7.85
C ASP A 77 -3.44 -15.80 8.36
N ILE A 78 -3.87 -14.93 7.45
CA ILE A 78 -4.77 -13.83 7.79
C ILE A 78 -6.25 -14.10 7.45
N LEU A 79 -6.58 -15.25 6.87
CA LEU A 79 -7.97 -15.60 6.53
C LEU A 79 -8.67 -16.35 7.65
N GLY A 80 -7.95 -16.82 8.68
CA GLY A 80 -8.51 -17.53 9.83
C GLY A 80 -9.44 -16.66 10.67
N ASP A 81 -10.40 -17.32 11.35
CA ASP A 81 -11.40 -16.66 12.21
C ASP A 81 -10.79 -15.99 13.47
N GLU A 82 -9.63 -16.47 13.92
CA GLU A 82 -8.96 -15.99 15.14
C GLU A 82 -8.09 -14.74 14.89
N VAL A 83 -8.05 -14.22 13.66
CA VAL A 83 -7.20 -13.07 13.31
C VAL A 83 -7.77 -11.78 13.88
N GLU A 84 -7.02 -11.13 14.76
CA GLU A 84 -7.39 -9.82 15.27
C GLU A 84 -7.11 -8.75 14.22
N LEU A 85 -8.16 -8.25 13.56
CA LEU A 85 -8.06 -7.28 12.46
C LEU A 85 -7.37 -5.97 12.86
N ALA A 86 -7.47 -5.56 14.12
CA ALA A 86 -6.78 -4.35 14.59
C ALA A 86 -5.26 -4.55 14.58
N GLN A 87 -4.77 -5.71 14.99
CA GLN A 87 -3.35 -6.06 14.95
C GLN A 87 -2.86 -6.24 13.52
N LEU A 88 -3.60 -6.96 12.68
CA LEU A 88 -3.29 -7.07 11.26
C LEU A 88 -3.09 -5.69 10.62
N ARG A 89 -4.08 -4.79 10.79
CA ARG A 89 -4.06 -3.43 10.20
C ARG A 89 -3.05 -2.49 10.84
N ARG A 90 -2.53 -2.81 12.01
CA ARG A 90 -1.36 -2.13 12.60
C ARG A 90 -0.09 -2.46 11.83
N HIS A 91 0.09 -3.74 11.45
CA HIS A 91 1.26 -4.20 10.69
C HIS A 91 1.14 -3.94 9.19
N VAL A 92 -0.10 -3.85 8.66
CA VAL A 92 -0.39 -3.64 7.23
C VAL A 92 -1.16 -2.34 7.06
N GLY A 93 -0.40 -1.25 6.94
CA GLY A 93 -0.97 0.08 6.68
C GLY A 93 -1.47 0.22 5.25
N MET A 94 -2.42 1.14 5.02
CA MET A 94 -2.96 1.40 3.69
C MET A 94 -3.05 2.89 3.37
N VAL A 95 -2.56 3.24 2.17
CA VAL A 95 -2.69 4.54 1.53
C VAL A 95 -3.69 4.40 0.38
N PHE A 96 -4.72 5.24 0.39
CA PHE A 96 -5.80 5.18 -0.60
C PHE A 96 -5.52 6.07 -1.80
N GLN A 97 -6.18 5.80 -2.91
CA GLN A 97 -6.10 6.54 -4.16
C GLN A 97 -6.40 8.04 -3.97
N ARG A 98 -7.43 8.36 -3.19
CA ARG A 98 -7.72 9.74 -2.80
C ARG A 98 -7.21 9.97 -1.39
N PRO A 99 -6.45 11.04 -1.16
CA PRO A 99 -6.06 11.41 0.19
C PRO A 99 -7.28 11.49 1.11
N ASN A 100 -7.15 10.92 2.29
CA ASN A 100 -8.24 10.87 3.28
C ASN A 100 -7.76 11.29 4.67
N PRO A 101 -7.21 12.51 4.82
CA PRO A 101 -6.89 13.00 6.13
C PRO A 101 -8.16 13.06 7.00
N LEU A 102 -8.00 12.78 8.28
CA LEU A 102 -9.10 12.95 9.22
C LEU A 102 -9.39 14.43 9.40
N PRO A 103 -10.65 14.85 9.70
CA PRO A 103 -11.02 16.24 9.99
C PRO A 103 -10.50 16.64 11.37
N LEU A 104 -9.20 16.56 11.55
CA LEU A 104 -8.40 16.84 12.73
C LEU A 104 -7.22 17.71 12.32
N SER A 105 -6.47 18.21 13.31
CA SER A 105 -5.23 18.93 13.03
C SER A 105 -4.20 18.04 12.35
N VAL A 106 -3.18 18.64 11.69
CA VAL A 106 -2.03 17.91 11.13
C VAL A 106 -1.37 17.03 12.20
N ARG A 107 -1.12 17.62 13.39
CA ARG A 107 -0.58 16.91 14.56
C ARG A 107 -1.42 15.69 14.94
N ASP A 108 -2.72 15.89 15.11
CA ASP A 108 -3.60 14.81 15.57
C ASP A 108 -3.81 13.73 14.51
N ASN A 109 -3.70 14.06 13.21
CA ASN A 109 -3.65 13.04 12.16
C ASN A 109 -2.46 12.11 12.34
N VAL A 110 -1.25 12.65 12.58
CA VAL A 110 -0.04 11.83 12.78
C VAL A 110 -0.17 10.96 14.03
N LEU A 111 -0.68 11.51 15.12
CA LEU A 111 -0.80 10.80 16.40
C LEU A 111 -1.98 9.84 16.48
N PHE A 112 -2.92 9.90 15.55
CA PHE A 112 -4.19 9.20 15.64
C PHE A 112 -4.02 7.68 15.86
N ALA A 113 -3.31 7.00 14.97
CA ALA A 113 -3.10 5.56 15.08
C ALA A 113 -2.26 5.21 16.33
N HIS A 114 -1.24 6.00 16.63
CA HIS A 114 -0.39 5.82 17.80
C HIS A 114 -1.18 5.87 19.11
N ARG A 115 -2.06 6.87 19.27
CA ARG A 115 -2.91 7.02 20.46
C ARG A 115 -3.93 5.90 20.60
N ILE A 116 -4.52 5.41 19.50
CA ILE A 116 -5.47 4.28 19.53
C ILE A 116 -4.80 3.00 20.00
N HIS A 117 -3.65 2.67 19.44
CA HIS A 117 -2.95 1.41 19.77
C HIS A 117 -2.29 1.42 21.15
N ARG A 118 -2.10 2.59 21.76
CA ARG A 118 -1.51 2.76 23.09
C ARG A 118 -2.45 3.52 24.04
N ALA A 119 -3.76 3.32 23.89
CA ALA A 119 -4.79 4.06 24.62
C ALA A 119 -4.68 3.99 26.16
N ASN A 120 -4.02 2.95 26.68
CA ASN A 120 -3.80 2.74 28.13
C ASN A 120 -2.51 3.39 28.64
N GLU A 121 -1.72 4.04 27.77
CA GLU A 121 -0.45 4.66 28.15
C GLU A 121 -0.61 6.18 28.30
N LYS A 122 0.17 6.76 29.20
CA LYS A 122 0.24 8.22 29.36
C LYS A 122 1.39 8.73 28.51
N PHE A 123 1.08 9.57 27.52
CA PHE A 123 2.10 10.26 26.73
C PHE A 123 2.42 11.60 27.37
N ASN A 124 3.70 11.97 27.36
CA ASN A 124 4.08 13.34 27.62
C ASN A 124 4.08 14.14 26.30
N LYS A 125 3.95 15.45 26.43
CA LYS A 125 3.89 16.34 25.25
C LYS A 125 5.17 16.27 24.42
N GLN A 126 6.32 16.12 25.05
CA GLN A 126 7.61 16.07 24.35
C GLN A 126 7.73 14.81 23.49
N GLU A 127 7.31 13.64 24.02
CA GLU A 127 7.30 12.38 23.27
C GLU A 127 6.40 12.48 22.03
N GLU A 128 5.19 13.04 22.19
CA GLU A 128 4.31 13.26 21.04
C GLU A 128 4.89 14.26 20.03
N ASP A 129 5.59 15.32 20.47
CA ASP A 129 6.23 16.31 19.59
C ASP A 129 7.33 15.64 18.76
N GLU A 130 8.15 14.79 19.37
CA GLU A 130 9.20 14.01 18.70
C GLU A 130 8.63 13.03 17.67
N ILE A 131 7.53 12.33 18.00
CA ILE A 131 6.83 11.42 17.08
C ILE A 131 6.31 12.19 15.86
N VAL A 132 5.67 13.33 16.08
CA VAL A 132 5.09 14.17 15.01
C VAL A 132 6.20 14.69 14.09
N GLU A 133 7.26 15.26 14.66
CA GLU A 133 8.38 15.79 13.88
C GLU A 133 9.05 14.68 13.08
N SER A 134 9.37 13.55 13.72
CA SER A 134 10.00 12.42 13.05
C SER A 134 9.17 11.88 11.89
N ALA A 135 7.86 11.67 12.10
CA ALA A 135 6.98 11.17 11.05
C ALA A 135 6.85 12.15 9.87
N LEU A 136 6.70 13.44 10.15
CA LEU A 136 6.57 14.47 9.10
C LEU A 136 7.88 14.69 8.34
N ARG A 137 9.04 14.59 9.01
CA ARG A 137 10.35 14.64 8.34
C ARG A 137 10.55 13.45 7.40
N ARG A 138 10.14 12.25 7.85
CA ARG A 138 10.28 11.02 7.06
C ARG A 138 9.49 11.06 5.75
N VAL A 139 8.41 11.83 5.68
CA VAL A 139 7.61 12.04 4.47
C VAL A 139 7.88 13.38 3.78
N LEU A 140 8.97 14.05 4.12
CA LEU A 140 9.39 15.34 3.53
C LEU A 140 8.27 16.41 3.61
N LEU A 141 7.49 16.43 4.70
CA LEU A 141 6.37 17.36 4.91
C LEU A 141 6.64 18.36 6.05
N TRP A 142 7.63 18.11 6.92
CA TRP A 142 7.88 18.90 8.13
C TRP A 142 8.04 20.38 7.86
N ASP A 143 8.92 20.77 6.94
CA ASP A 143 9.25 22.17 6.67
C ASP A 143 8.06 22.96 6.12
N GLU A 144 7.12 22.29 5.48
CA GLU A 144 5.92 22.88 4.92
C GLU A 144 4.84 23.12 5.98
N VAL A 145 4.79 22.27 7.06
CA VAL A 145 3.66 22.31 8.01
C VAL A 145 4.05 22.64 9.46
N LYS A 146 5.34 22.71 9.81
CA LYS A 146 5.82 22.90 11.20
C LYS A 146 5.21 24.10 11.92
N ASP A 147 4.93 25.20 11.21
CA ASP A 147 4.35 26.42 11.76
C ASP A 147 2.81 26.39 11.80
N ARG A 148 2.19 25.30 11.32
CA ARG A 148 0.73 25.14 11.23
C ARG A 148 0.22 23.77 11.66
N LEU A 149 0.95 23.06 12.53
CA LEU A 149 0.58 21.72 13.04
C LEU A 149 -0.82 21.65 13.68
N GLY A 150 -1.29 22.75 14.25
CA GLY A 150 -2.63 22.88 14.84
C GLY A 150 -3.76 23.16 13.84
N ARG A 151 -3.45 23.39 12.54
CA ARG A 151 -4.49 23.63 11.54
C ARG A 151 -5.12 22.32 11.07
N GLU A 152 -6.37 22.41 10.64
CA GLU A 152 -7.11 21.28 10.10
C GLU A 152 -6.44 20.73 8.82
N ALA A 153 -6.24 19.42 8.77
CA ALA A 153 -5.51 18.76 7.70
C ALA A 153 -6.24 18.75 6.35
N THR A 154 -7.57 18.87 6.35
CA THR A 154 -8.38 18.93 5.13
C THR A 154 -8.13 20.18 4.27
N GLY A 155 -7.54 21.23 4.88
CA GLY A 155 -7.14 22.45 4.19
C GLY A 155 -5.75 22.41 3.52
N LEU A 156 -5.03 21.31 3.62
CA LEU A 156 -3.75 21.09 2.94
C LEU A 156 -3.94 20.85 1.42
N SER A 157 -2.90 21.06 0.63
CA SER A 157 -2.87 20.64 -0.79
C SER A 157 -3.02 19.11 -0.91
N LEU A 158 -3.40 18.60 -2.09
CA LEU A 158 -3.56 17.16 -2.30
C LEU A 158 -2.25 16.38 -2.05
N GLU A 159 -1.11 16.94 -2.47
CA GLU A 159 0.21 16.37 -2.19
C GLU A 159 0.49 16.30 -0.69
N GLU A 160 0.32 17.43 0.03
CA GLU A 160 0.52 17.48 1.48
C GLU A 160 -0.42 16.51 2.22
N GLN A 161 -1.69 16.40 1.77
CA GLN A 161 -2.64 15.44 2.32
C GLN A 161 -2.18 13.99 2.09
N GLN A 162 -1.65 13.67 0.91
CA GLN A 162 -1.17 12.32 0.60
C GLN A 162 0.07 11.97 1.44
N LYS A 163 1.05 12.87 1.53
CA LYS A 163 2.19 12.74 2.44
C LYS A 163 1.75 12.57 3.89
N LEU A 164 0.75 13.33 4.35
CA LEU A 164 0.20 13.21 5.70
C LEU A 164 -0.47 11.84 5.93
N CYS A 165 -1.18 11.30 4.92
CA CYS A 165 -1.76 9.96 5.02
C CYS A 165 -0.69 8.87 5.18
N ILE A 166 0.49 9.04 4.58
CA ILE A 166 1.65 8.16 4.82
C ILE A 166 2.22 8.41 6.22
N ALA A 167 2.48 9.68 6.59
CA ALA A 167 3.01 10.03 7.90
C ALA A 167 2.19 9.46 9.07
N ARG A 168 0.86 9.42 8.92
CA ARG A 168 -0.08 8.85 9.91
C ARG A 168 0.16 7.37 10.21
N LEU A 169 0.72 6.62 9.26
CA LEU A 169 1.02 5.20 9.43
C LEU A 169 2.32 4.97 10.21
N LEU A 170 3.31 5.85 10.07
CA LEU A 170 4.67 5.60 10.55
C LEU A 170 4.80 5.44 12.08
N PRO A 171 4.07 6.17 12.93
CA PRO A 171 4.18 6.05 14.38
C PRO A 171 3.84 4.65 14.94
N VAL A 172 3.04 3.87 14.23
CA VAL A 172 2.71 2.49 14.63
C VAL A 172 3.68 1.46 14.04
N LYS A 173 4.69 1.92 13.26
CA LYS A 173 5.76 1.11 12.67
C LYS A 173 5.20 -0.11 11.91
N PRO A 174 4.40 0.11 10.86
CA PRO A 174 3.91 -0.99 10.03
C PRO A 174 5.09 -1.70 9.38
N THR A 175 4.96 -2.97 9.09
CA THR A 175 5.96 -3.73 8.31
C THR A 175 5.63 -3.68 6.81
N VAL A 176 4.35 -3.60 6.50
CA VAL A 176 3.83 -3.55 5.12
C VAL A 176 3.03 -2.27 4.93
N ILE A 177 3.25 -1.60 3.79
CA ILE A 177 2.44 -0.46 3.35
C ILE A 177 1.82 -0.81 1.99
N LEU A 178 0.50 -0.85 1.96
CA LEU A 178 -0.29 -1.02 0.75
C LEU A 178 -0.61 0.34 0.17
N MET A 179 -0.39 0.55 -1.13
CA MET A 179 -0.67 1.82 -1.79
C MET A 179 -1.57 1.61 -3.00
N ASP A 180 -2.79 2.15 -2.95
CA ASP A 180 -3.78 2.03 -4.03
C ASP A 180 -3.73 3.29 -4.89
N GLU A 181 -3.00 3.26 -6.00
CA GLU A 181 -2.82 4.38 -6.95
C GLU A 181 -2.49 5.73 -6.28
N PRO A 182 -1.45 5.82 -5.42
CA PRO A 182 -1.24 6.95 -4.51
C PRO A 182 -0.96 8.29 -5.20
N THR A 183 -0.64 8.28 -6.50
CA THR A 183 -0.28 9.46 -7.29
C THR A 183 -1.37 9.89 -8.27
N SER A 184 -2.46 9.13 -8.43
CA SER A 184 -3.46 9.35 -9.49
C SER A 184 -4.21 10.69 -9.40
N ALA A 185 -4.26 11.31 -8.21
CA ALA A 185 -4.90 12.60 -7.97
C ALA A 185 -3.92 13.79 -8.00
N LEU A 186 -2.61 13.53 -8.25
CA LEU A 186 -1.54 14.51 -8.15
C LEU A 186 -1.12 15.02 -9.53
N ASP A 187 -0.60 16.25 -9.57
CA ASP A 187 0.06 16.77 -10.75
C ASP A 187 1.42 16.08 -10.98
N PRO A 188 2.06 16.25 -12.16
CA PRO A 188 3.31 15.55 -12.47
C PRO A 188 4.45 15.82 -11.49
N LYS A 189 4.58 17.05 -10.97
CA LYS A 189 5.65 17.41 -10.02
C LYS A 189 5.43 16.76 -8.66
N ALA A 190 4.20 16.81 -8.16
CA ALA A 190 3.81 16.15 -6.92
C ALA A 190 3.92 14.61 -7.03
N THR A 191 3.63 14.06 -8.22
CA THR A 191 3.83 12.63 -8.52
C THR A 191 5.29 12.24 -8.38
N GLU A 192 6.22 12.99 -8.99
CA GLU A 192 7.66 12.74 -8.90
C GLU A 192 8.16 12.79 -7.45
N ALA A 193 7.77 13.83 -6.70
CA ALA A 193 8.12 13.96 -5.28
C ALA A 193 7.60 12.80 -4.42
N LEU A 194 6.40 12.28 -4.73
CA LEU A 194 5.85 11.13 -4.00
C LEU A 194 6.54 9.82 -4.40
N GLU A 195 6.95 9.65 -5.67
CA GLU A 195 7.74 8.50 -6.12
C GLU A 195 9.10 8.45 -5.42
N GLU A 196 9.80 9.60 -5.30
CA GLU A 196 11.05 9.71 -4.56
C GLU A 196 10.85 9.33 -3.08
N LEU A 197 9.78 9.83 -2.45
CA LEU A 197 9.43 9.47 -1.09
C LEU A 197 9.18 7.95 -0.93
N ILE A 198 8.44 7.34 -1.84
CA ILE A 198 8.18 5.88 -1.82
C ILE A 198 9.52 5.13 -1.88
N TRP A 199 10.43 5.57 -2.74
CA TRP A 199 11.76 4.97 -2.84
C TRP A 199 12.61 5.16 -1.58
N GLU A 200 12.54 6.32 -0.91
CA GLU A 200 13.22 6.55 0.36
C GLU A 200 12.70 5.67 1.52
N LEU A 201 11.44 5.21 1.43
CA LEU A 201 10.86 4.27 2.39
C LEU A 201 11.30 2.82 2.16
N HIS A 202 11.90 2.51 1.00
CA HIS A 202 12.42 1.19 0.65
C HIS A 202 13.44 0.69 1.69
N GLY A 203 13.44 -0.62 1.94
CA GLY A 203 14.29 -1.26 2.94
C GLY A 203 13.73 -1.22 4.36
N ASP A 204 13.18 -0.07 4.79
CA ASP A 204 12.53 0.05 6.11
C ASP A 204 11.12 -0.57 6.10
N TYR A 205 10.43 -0.49 4.96
CA TYR A 205 9.07 -0.98 4.76
C TYR A 205 8.97 -1.89 3.54
N THR A 206 8.09 -2.88 3.61
CA THR A 206 7.65 -3.62 2.42
C THR A 206 6.50 -2.87 1.78
N ILE A 207 6.57 -2.58 0.49
CA ILE A 207 5.56 -1.78 -0.20
C ILE A 207 4.94 -2.59 -1.34
N LEU A 208 3.62 -2.74 -1.33
CA LEU A 208 2.85 -3.24 -2.47
C LEU A 208 2.03 -2.09 -3.03
N ILE A 209 2.38 -1.63 -4.24
CA ILE A 209 1.77 -0.47 -4.88
C ILE A 209 0.96 -0.88 -6.10
N VAL A 210 -0.30 -0.49 -6.14
CA VAL A 210 -1.13 -0.56 -7.35
C VAL A 210 -0.93 0.72 -8.16
N THR A 211 -0.65 0.59 -9.44
CA THR A 211 -0.59 1.72 -10.37
C THR A 211 -1.03 1.32 -11.77
N HIS A 212 -1.63 2.26 -12.49
CA HIS A 212 -1.87 2.16 -13.92
C HIS A 212 -0.80 2.91 -14.74
N ASN A 213 0.13 3.60 -14.07
CA ASN A 213 1.23 4.33 -14.71
C ASN A 213 2.45 3.42 -14.86
N MET A 214 2.69 2.93 -16.09
CA MET A 214 3.82 2.07 -16.43
C MET A 214 5.17 2.68 -16.09
N ALA A 215 5.32 4.00 -16.34
CA ALA A 215 6.56 4.70 -16.06
C ALA A 215 6.82 4.75 -14.54
N GLN A 216 5.78 4.92 -13.73
CA GLN A 216 5.87 4.84 -12.27
C GLN A 216 6.28 3.43 -11.81
N ALA A 217 5.60 2.38 -12.28
CA ALA A 217 5.97 1.00 -11.93
C ALA A 217 7.43 0.72 -12.23
N LYS A 218 7.90 1.11 -13.42
CA LYS A 218 9.29 0.91 -13.85
C LYS A 218 10.32 1.65 -12.98
N ARG A 219 9.98 2.86 -12.48
CA ARG A 219 10.93 3.66 -11.67
C ARG A 219 10.89 3.31 -10.19
N ALA A 220 9.70 2.98 -9.67
CA ALA A 220 9.44 2.91 -8.24
C ALA A 220 9.35 1.47 -7.70
N SER A 221 9.64 0.43 -8.49
CA SER A 221 9.57 -0.95 -7.99
C SER A 221 10.73 -1.84 -8.42
N GLU A 222 11.06 -2.81 -7.59
CA GLU A 222 12.06 -3.86 -7.87
C GLU A 222 11.43 -5.05 -8.58
N GLU A 223 10.19 -5.39 -8.19
CA GLU A 223 9.39 -6.43 -8.81
C GLU A 223 8.07 -5.87 -9.33
N THR A 224 7.59 -6.43 -10.41
CA THR A 224 6.31 -6.06 -11.03
C THR A 224 5.48 -7.31 -11.26
N ALA A 225 4.20 -7.23 -10.88
CA ALA A 225 3.21 -8.26 -11.09
C ALA A 225 2.11 -7.71 -12.03
N PHE A 226 1.84 -8.42 -13.12
CA PHE A 226 0.81 -8.05 -14.09
C PHE A 226 -0.46 -8.88 -13.87
N MET A 227 -1.59 -8.19 -13.72
CA MET A 227 -2.91 -8.81 -13.59
C MET A 227 -3.80 -8.50 -14.78
N LEU A 228 -4.53 -9.51 -15.22
CA LEU A 228 -5.55 -9.40 -16.26
C LEU A 228 -6.80 -10.21 -15.87
N MET A 229 -7.99 -9.60 -15.97
CA MET A 229 -9.29 -10.26 -15.71
C MET A 229 -9.34 -11.11 -14.42
N GLY A 230 -8.80 -10.57 -13.33
CA GLY A 230 -8.81 -11.23 -12.03
C GLY A 230 -7.74 -12.31 -11.84
N ARG A 231 -6.84 -12.51 -12.80
CA ARG A 231 -5.75 -13.51 -12.76
C ARG A 231 -4.40 -12.83 -12.70
N MET A 232 -3.46 -13.47 -12.02
CA MET A 232 -2.04 -13.13 -12.15
C MET A 232 -1.52 -13.75 -13.44
N VAL A 233 -0.99 -12.92 -14.35
CA VAL A 233 -0.46 -13.36 -15.63
C VAL A 233 1.04 -13.56 -15.53
N GLU A 234 1.76 -12.58 -14.99
CA GLU A 234 3.21 -12.63 -14.88
C GLU A 234 3.69 -11.86 -13.66
N HIS A 235 4.71 -12.36 -12.98
CA HIS A 235 5.37 -11.71 -11.86
C HIS A 235 6.88 -11.95 -11.93
N GLY A 236 7.67 -10.90 -11.76
CA GLY A 236 9.12 -10.99 -11.81
C GLY A 236 9.83 -9.67 -11.57
N VAL A 237 11.14 -9.66 -11.79
CA VAL A 237 11.96 -8.45 -11.69
C VAL A 237 11.44 -7.40 -12.68
N THR A 238 11.27 -6.17 -12.21
CA THR A 238 10.66 -5.07 -12.97
C THR A 238 11.34 -4.87 -14.32
N GLU A 239 12.67 -4.87 -14.37
CA GLU A 239 13.41 -4.72 -15.63
C GLU A 239 13.07 -5.82 -16.64
N GLN A 240 12.96 -7.07 -16.17
CA GLN A 240 12.60 -8.21 -17.04
C GLN A 240 11.17 -8.08 -17.58
N ILE A 241 10.21 -7.75 -16.72
CA ILE A 241 8.80 -7.57 -17.11
C ILE A 241 8.66 -6.51 -18.19
N PHE A 242 9.41 -5.40 -18.09
CA PHE A 242 9.29 -4.28 -19.04
C PHE A 242 10.14 -4.43 -20.32
N LEU A 243 11.23 -5.20 -20.29
CA LEU A 243 12.14 -5.34 -21.43
C LEU A 243 12.00 -6.66 -22.19
N ALA A 244 11.64 -7.72 -21.49
CA ALA A 244 11.54 -9.06 -22.05
C ALA A 244 10.48 -9.88 -21.30
N PRO A 245 9.21 -9.49 -21.35
CA PRO A 245 8.11 -10.25 -20.72
C PRO A 245 8.04 -11.66 -21.34
N GLN A 246 7.71 -12.64 -20.51
CA GLN A 246 7.59 -14.04 -20.95
C GLN A 246 6.20 -14.33 -21.52
N GLU A 247 5.18 -13.61 -21.00
CA GLU A 247 3.80 -13.80 -21.43
C GLU A 247 3.41 -12.77 -22.51
N GLN A 248 2.76 -13.24 -23.57
CA GLN A 248 2.33 -12.39 -24.68
C GLN A 248 1.35 -11.31 -24.21
N GLU A 249 0.47 -11.61 -23.27
CA GLU A 249 -0.50 -10.69 -22.71
C GLU A 249 0.20 -9.54 -21.95
N THR A 250 1.31 -9.82 -21.24
CA THR A 250 2.15 -8.81 -20.60
C THR A 250 2.79 -7.90 -21.63
N ALA A 251 3.36 -8.48 -22.71
CA ALA A 251 3.96 -7.73 -23.81
C ALA A 251 2.93 -6.78 -24.46
N ASP A 252 1.76 -7.30 -24.79
CA ASP A 252 0.70 -6.53 -25.43
C ASP A 252 0.20 -5.40 -24.53
N TYR A 253 0.12 -5.61 -23.21
CA TYR A 253 -0.24 -4.56 -22.25
C TYR A 253 0.82 -3.45 -22.19
N ILE A 254 2.10 -3.81 -22.09
CA ILE A 254 3.21 -2.84 -22.00
C ILE A 254 3.33 -2.01 -23.29
N GLU A 255 3.07 -2.62 -24.44
CA GLU A 255 3.08 -1.94 -25.75
C GLU A 255 1.80 -1.11 -26.02
N GLY A 256 0.85 -1.08 -25.08
CA GLY A 256 -0.39 -0.30 -25.18
C GLY A 256 -1.42 -0.90 -26.16
N ARG A 257 -1.36 -2.21 -26.43
CA ARG A 257 -2.31 -2.91 -27.31
C ARG A 257 -3.63 -3.27 -26.60
N TYR A 258 -3.66 -3.19 -25.27
CA TYR A 258 -4.89 -3.27 -24.48
C TYR A 258 -5.43 -1.87 -24.21
N GLY A 259 -6.49 -1.50 -24.87
CA GLY A 259 -7.25 -0.26 -24.71
C GLY A 259 -8.70 -0.45 -25.06
#